data_9dd343abc4aa2d5d104ccde5d0e058f2
#
_entry.id   9dd343abc4aa2d5d104ccde5d0e058f2
#
_cell.length_a   1.000
_cell.length_b   1.000
_cell.length_c   1.000
_cell.angle_alpha   90.00
_cell.angle_beta   90.00
_cell.angle_gamma   90.00
#
_symmetry.space_group_name_H-M   'P 1'
#
loop_
_entity.id
_entity.type
_entity.pdbx_description
1 polymer ?
#
loop_
_entity_poly.entity_id
_entity_poly.type
_entity_poly.pdbx_seq_one_letter_code
_entity_poly.pdbx_strand_id
1 'polypeptide(L)'
;MRMAFRPIELNAAFFVFMYVLGVVCSWVTDPHTRGFHYYDLTYVELFLDLYVCSIVLALIPRKVRVWVKRVLYVVLYATAIADVFCFVKFESTLNPTMLLLLDETNSREAGEFLQSYLSADVLFSGLGWILLLAVLHAVFALKPWRRIHFSASERLQNMKVKHCYRQWSPLLGLATLVLFVYSLFACAKNKQATLRIMTLPTIGDVEHELTRLDDCANLYMPIYRLAFSVYANSLASQQIKKLIQAKNNVEVDSCTFRSPNIIFIIGESYNRHHAQIYGYDKPTTPEQDRLERSGMLNKFTDVIAPWNLTSYVFKNVFSLHVVGEKGEWCDYPLFPEVFRKAGYHVTFLTNQFLPKAKEAVYDFSGGFFLNNPELSAAQFDTRNTSLHAFDEGLLRDYDRLKSHNTAHNLIIFHLAGQHVSYNTRCPKDQRKFEPDDNDRPDLNARQRRILSDYDNAVHYNDSIVNQIVKLFEDQDAIVIYMPDHGEECFDGKVKFFGRMHSAQIDARLAREEFDIPFWIWCSHKYAVRHPEVFDEIVRARSRRLMTDAVPHLLLYLAGIHTKNYHPEYNILSDRYHEKRSRVIKATVDYDKLGVEK
;
A
#
# COMPACT_ATOMS: atom_id res chain seq x y z
N MET A 1 -36.08 27.86 17.03
CA MET A 1 -36.35 26.44 16.74
C MET A 1 -36.75 26.14 15.30
N ARG A 2 -37.83 26.75 14.74
CA ARG A 2 -38.19 26.51 13.30
C ARG A 2 -37.06 26.84 12.33
N MET A 3 -36.20 27.78 12.59
CA MET A 3 -35.11 28.19 11.72
C MET A 3 -34.08 27.06 11.49
N ALA A 4 -33.86 26.19 12.46
CA ALA A 4 -32.91 25.08 12.34
C ALA A 4 -33.35 24.01 11.32
N PHE A 5 -34.66 23.75 11.18
CA PHE A 5 -35.17 22.80 10.17
C PHE A 5 -35.31 23.39 8.77
N ARG A 6 -35.33 24.71 8.64
CA ARG A 6 -35.57 25.44 7.39
C ARG A 6 -34.56 25.06 6.25
N PRO A 7 -33.25 24.85 6.49
CA PRO A 7 -32.32 24.43 5.46
C PRO A 7 -32.73 23.09 4.83
N ILE A 8 -33.16 22.11 5.64
CA ILE A 8 -33.64 20.81 5.17
C ILE A 8 -34.95 21.01 4.41
N GLU A 9 -35.89 21.77 4.91
CA GLU A 9 -37.18 22.06 4.28
C GLU A 9 -37.00 22.64 2.86
N LEU A 10 -36.12 23.64 2.71
CA LEU A 10 -35.84 24.30 1.44
C LEU A 10 -35.12 23.37 0.43
N ASN A 11 -34.47 22.33 0.92
CA ASN A 11 -33.67 21.40 0.12
C ASN A 11 -34.08 19.93 0.33
N ALA A 12 -35.35 19.66 0.74
CA ALA A 12 -35.79 18.35 1.21
C ALA A 12 -35.46 17.19 0.24
N ALA A 13 -35.73 17.34 -1.06
CA ALA A 13 -35.38 16.32 -2.04
C ALA A 13 -33.87 16.09 -2.11
N PHE A 14 -33.07 17.16 -2.10
CA PHE A 14 -31.61 17.03 -2.08
C PHE A 14 -31.14 16.27 -0.83
N PHE A 15 -31.60 16.71 0.33
CA PHE A 15 -31.19 16.08 1.60
C PHE A 15 -31.58 14.61 1.64
N VAL A 16 -32.83 14.26 1.33
CA VAL A 16 -33.31 12.87 1.43
C VAL A 16 -32.60 11.95 0.41
N PHE A 17 -32.56 12.34 -0.88
CA PHE A 17 -31.94 11.49 -1.89
C PHE A 17 -30.44 11.32 -1.68
N MET A 18 -29.71 12.37 -1.26
CA MET A 18 -28.28 12.26 -1.01
C MET A 18 -27.97 11.52 0.30
N TYR A 19 -28.85 11.62 1.30
CA TYR A 19 -28.73 10.82 2.51
C TYR A 19 -28.91 9.33 2.21
N VAL A 20 -29.95 8.97 1.45
CA VAL A 20 -30.17 7.57 1.03
C VAL A 20 -29.02 7.08 0.15
N LEU A 21 -28.50 7.92 -0.76
CA LEU A 21 -27.33 7.58 -1.58
C LEU A 21 -26.11 7.26 -0.69
N GLY A 22 -25.83 8.10 0.30
CA GLY A 22 -24.71 7.85 1.23
C GLY A 22 -24.89 6.56 2.04
N VAL A 23 -26.13 6.30 2.54
CA VAL A 23 -26.44 5.05 3.25
C VAL A 23 -26.25 3.83 2.36
N VAL A 24 -26.71 3.86 1.11
CA VAL A 24 -26.54 2.74 0.16
C VAL A 24 -25.06 2.53 -0.18
N CYS A 25 -24.30 3.61 -0.40
CA CYS A 25 -22.88 3.51 -0.66
C CYS A 25 -22.13 2.86 0.52
N SER A 26 -22.37 3.32 1.75
CA SER A 26 -21.78 2.73 2.94
C SER A 26 -22.14 1.25 3.07
N TRP A 27 -23.44 0.93 2.96
CA TRP A 27 -23.89 -0.46 3.07
C TRP A 27 -23.26 -1.40 2.03
N VAL A 28 -23.04 -0.92 0.80
CA VAL A 28 -22.45 -1.73 -0.27
C VAL A 28 -20.93 -1.87 -0.12
N THR A 29 -20.24 -0.81 0.30
CA THR A 29 -18.76 -0.79 0.34
C THR A 29 -18.17 -1.20 1.68
N ASP A 30 -18.99 -1.34 2.73
CA ASP A 30 -18.51 -1.81 4.02
C ASP A 30 -18.25 -3.33 3.97
N PRO A 31 -17.08 -3.81 4.42
CA PRO A 31 -16.79 -5.24 4.46
C PRO A 31 -17.71 -5.95 5.46
N HIS A 32 -18.48 -6.92 4.99
CA HIS A 32 -19.36 -7.76 5.84
C HIS A 32 -18.60 -8.93 6.50
N THR A 33 -17.33 -8.75 6.83
CA THR A 33 -16.48 -9.77 7.45
C THR A 33 -16.52 -9.67 8.98
N ARG A 34 -16.53 -10.83 9.67
CA ARG A 34 -16.46 -10.86 11.12
C ARG A 34 -15.15 -10.24 11.62
N GLY A 35 -15.29 -9.29 12.56
CA GLY A 35 -14.14 -8.60 13.17
C GLY A 35 -13.78 -7.25 12.53
N PHE A 36 -14.48 -6.84 11.48
CA PHE A 36 -14.33 -5.49 10.97
C PHE A 36 -15.09 -4.49 11.86
N HIS A 37 -14.40 -3.45 12.31
CA HIS A 37 -15.01 -2.37 13.07
C HIS A 37 -15.60 -1.34 12.11
N TYR A 38 -16.93 -1.24 12.13
CA TYR A 38 -17.63 -0.17 11.42
C TYR A 38 -17.43 1.16 12.15
N TYR A 39 -17.39 2.25 11.39
CA TYR A 39 -17.45 3.57 11.96
C TYR A 39 -18.89 3.86 12.43
N ASP A 40 -19.12 3.75 13.72
CA ASP A 40 -20.46 3.83 14.35
C ASP A 40 -21.20 5.15 14.06
N LEU A 41 -20.46 6.22 13.78
CA LEU A 41 -21.01 7.54 13.54
C LEU A 41 -21.25 7.86 12.07
N THR A 42 -21.08 6.89 11.16
CA THR A 42 -21.24 7.10 9.70
C THR A 42 -22.52 7.86 9.34
N TYR A 43 -23.66 7.43 9.88
CA TYR A 43 -24.96 8.07 9.57
C TYR A 43 -25.14 9.43 10.24
N VAL A 44 -24.53 9.62 11.40
CA VAL A 44 -24.53 10.91 12.11
C VAL A 44 -23.66 11.93 11.38
N GLU A 45 -22.51 11.49 10.90
CA GLU A 45 -21.60 12.34 10.13
C GLU A 45 -22.16 12.66 8.74
N LEU A 46 -22.82 11.73 8.08
CA LEU A 46 -23.53 11.97 6.83
C LEU A 46 -24.66 13.01 7.01
N PHE A 47 -25.39 12.95 8.14
CA PHE A 47 -26.36 13.98 8.48
C PHE A 47 -25.67 15.35 8.62
N LEU A 48 -24.56 15.42 9.35
CA LEU A 48 -23.80 16.64 9.53
C LEU A 48 -23.39 17.27 8.19
N ASP A 49 -22.80 16.48 7.29
CA ASP A 49 -22.33 16.95 6.00
C ASP A 49 -23.47 17.48 5.12
N LEU A 50 -24.56 16.73 5.03
CA LEU A 50 -25.72 17.13 4.24
C LEU A 50 -26.48 18.30 4.85
N TYR A 51 -26.47 18.40 6.18
CA TYR A 51 -27.10 19.54 6.85
C TYR A 51 -26.29 20.82 6.62
N VAL A 52 -24.97 20.79 6.76
CA VAL A 52 -24.09 21.91 6.43
C VAL A 52 -24.22 22.30 4.95
N CYS A 53 -24.22 21.33 4.05
CA CYS A 53 -24.46 21.57 2.62
C CYS A 53 -25.85 22.23 2.40
N SER A 54 -26.88 21.78 3.11
CA SER A 54 -28.23 22.35 3.03
C SER A 54 -28.30 23.79 3.57
N ILE A 55 -27.51 24.13 4.59
CA ILE A 55 -27.36 25.52 5.08
C ILE A 55 -26.75 26.37 3.97
N VAL A 56 -25.63 25.96 3.40
CA VAL A 56 -24.95 26.67 2.30
C VAL A 56 -25.90 26.88 1.12
N LEU A 57 -26.61 25.83 0.71
CA LEU A 57 -27.61 25.90 -0.35
C LEU A 57 -28.76 26.85 -0.01
N ALA A 58 -29.17 26.94 1.25
CA ALA A 58 -30.24 27.83 1.67
C ALA A 58 -29.86 29.32 1.56
N LEU A 59 -28.57 29.65 1.70
CA LEU A 59 -28.03 31.00 1.55
C LEU A 59 -27.95 31.46 0.09
N ILE A 60 -27.93 30.53 -0.86
CA ILE A 60 -27.85 30.81 -2.30
C ILE A 60 -29.21 31.26 -2.85
N PRO A 61 -29.29 32.31 -3.71
CA PRO A 61 -30.54 32.73 -4.36
C PRO A 61 -31.21 31.58 -5.13
N ARG A 62 -32.54 31.51 -5.07
CA ARG A 62 -33.31 30.37 -5.61
C ARG A 62 -32.95 29.95 -7.04
N LYS A 63 -32.73 30.92 -7.95
CA LYS A 63 -32.41 30.66 -9.35
C LYS A 63 -31.06 29.93 -9.47
N VAL A 64 -30.03 30.38 -8.78
CA VAL A 64 -28.67 29.82 -8.77
C VAL A 64 -28.67 28.48 -8.03
N ARG A 65 -29.37 28.37 -6.90
CA ARG A 65 -29.49 27.16 -6.08
C ARG A 65 -29.95 25.94 -6.91
N VAL A 66 -30.88 26.14 -7.85
CA VAL A 66 -31.37 25.05 -8.72
C VAL A 66 -30.23 24.50 -9.58
N TRP A 67 -29.40 25.35 -10.13
CA TRP A 67 -28.25 24.94 -10.93
C TRP A 67 -27.17 24.27 -10.10
N VAL A 68 -26.84 24.85 -8.95
CA VAL A 68 -25.85 24.26 -8.00
C VAL A 68 -26.30 22.86 -7.58
N LYS A 69 -27.58 22.65 -7.24
CA LYS A 69 -28.09 21.33 -6.90
C LYS A 69 -27.99 20.34 -8.07
N ARG A 70 -28.23 20.77 -9.31
CA ARG A 70 -28.07 19.89 -10.49
C ARG A 70 -26.62 19.44 -10.65
N VAL A 71 -25.67 20.34 -10.50
CA VAL A 71 -24.24 20.00 -10.55
C VAL A 71 -23.88 19.05 -9.41
N LEU A 72 -24.32 19.32 -8.18
CA LEU A 72 -24.06 18.43 -7.04
C LEU A 72 -24.67 17.04 -7.24
N TYR A 73 -25.89 16.93 -7.80
CA TYR A 73 -26.47 15.62 -8.12
C TYR A 73 -25.59 14.84 -9.10
N VAL A 74 -25.16 15.48 -10.19
CA VAL A 74 -24.30 14.82 -11.19
C VAL A 74 -23.01 14.36 -10.54
N VAL A 75 -22.32 15.22 -9.80
CA VAL A 75 -21.05 14.90 -9.14
C VAL A 75 -21.23 13.76 -8.13
N LEU A 76 -22.20 13.84 -7.23
CA LEU A 76 -22.39 12.85 -6.18
C LEU A 76 -22.81 11.48 -6.72
N TYR A 77 -23.73 11.44 -7.71
CA TYR A 77 -24.10 10.17 -8.36
C TYR A 77 -22.94 9.59 -9.19
N ALA A 78 -22.25 10.40 -9.97
CA ALA A 78 -21.11 9.93 -10.77
C ALA A 78 -20.01 9.36 -9.88
N THR A 79 -19.69 10.05 -8.78
CA THR A 79 -18.69 9.58 -7.81
C THR A 79 -19.15 8.30 -7.11
N ALA A 80 -20.42 8.20 -6.71
CA ALA A 80 -20.96 7.01 -6.08
C ALA A 80 -20.95 5.80 -7.04
N ILE A 81 -21.33 6.01 -8.32
CA ILE A 81 -21.27 4.97 -9.35
C ILE A 81 -19.84 4.49 -9.56
N ALA A 82 -18.89 5.41 -9.71
CA ALA A 82 -17.48 5.07 -9.91
C ALA A 82 -16.91 4.30 -8.71
N ASP A 83 -17.17 4.76 -7.50
CA ASP A 83 -16.68 4.17 -6.26
C ASP A 83 -17.21 2.76 -6.03
N VAL A 84 -18.54 2.58 -6.16
CA VAL A 84 -19.18 1.27 -5.98
C VAL A 84 -18.81 0.32 -7.13
N PHE A 85 -18.67 0.83 -8.36
CA PHE A 85 -18.16 0.03 -9.47
C PHE A 85 -16.76 -0.50 -9.19
N CYS A 86 -15.84 0.34 -8.72
CA CYS A 86 -14.50 -0.08 -8.32
C CYS A 86 -14.57 -1.16 -7.24
N PHE A 87 -15.40 -0.98 -6.22
CA PHE A 87 -15.55 -1.95 -5.15
C PHE A 87 -16.09 -3.30 -5.64
N VAL A 88 -17.12 -3.30 -6.47
CA VAL A 88 -17.74 -4.53 -7.00
C VAL A 88 -16.79 -5.31 -7.93
N LYS A 89 -15.94 -4.61 -8.68
CA LYS A 89 -15.04 -5.24 -9.66
C LYS A 89 -13.65 -5.55 -9.14
N PHE A 90 -13.13 -4.71 -8.25
CA PHE A 90 -11.74 -4.77 -7.81
C PHE A 90 -11.62 -4.96 -6.30
N GLU A 91 -12.74 -5.14 -5.59
CA GLU A 91 -12.80 -5.26 -4.12
C GLU A 91 -12.14 -4.07 -3.39
N SER A 92 -12.01 -2.95 -4.10
CA SER A 92 -11.40 -1.72 -3.60
C SER A 92 -12.24 -0.51 -4.00
N THR A 93 -12.53 0.35 -3.04
CA THR A 93 -13.20 1.63 -3.31
C THR A 93 -12.30 2.56 -4.13
N LEU A 94 -12.86 3.67 -4.61
CA LEU A 94 -12.11 4.69 -5.35
C LEU A 94 -10.89 5.15 -4.53
N ASN A 95 -9.72 5.04 -5.13
CA ASN A 95 -8.43 5.39 -4.53
C ASN A 95 -7.54 6.10 -5.56
N PRO A 96 -6.42 6.70 -5.14
CA PRO A 96 -5.54 7.44 -6.05
C PRO A 96 -5.01 6.63 -7.23
N THR A 97 -4.74 5.34 -7.02
CA THR A 97 -4.24 4.46 -8.08
C THR A 97 -5.28 4.23 -9.18
N MET A 98 -6.56 4.10 -8.79
CA MET A 98 -7.65 3.98 -9.76
C MET A 98 -7.76 5.23 -10.65
N LEU A 99 -7.50 6.42 -10.10
CA LEU A 99 -7.47 7.64 -10.90
C LEU A 99 -6.26 7.71 -11.84
N LEU A 100 -5.09 7.25 -11.42
CA LEU A 100 -3.91 7.16 -12.29
C LEU A 100 -4.18 6.24 -13.48
N LEU A 101 -4.80 5.08 -13.25
CA LEU A 101 -5.18 4.17 -14.33
C LEU A 101 -6.17 4.80 -15.32
N LEU A 102 -7.10 5.62 -14.83
CA LEU A 102 -8.02 6.35 -15.70
C LEU A 102 -7.31 7.41 -16.55
N ASP A 103 -6.31 8.08 -16.01
CA ASP A 103 -5.54 9.13 -16.70
C ASP A 103 -4.61 8.53 -17.78
N GLU A 104 -4.12 7.31 -17.57
CA GLU A 104 -3.31 6.56 -18.54
C GLU A 104 -4.15 5.85 -19.62
N THR A 105 -5.48 5.75 -19.44
CA THR A 105 -6.40 5.01 -20.31
C THR A 105 -6.83 5.88 -21.49
N ASN A 106 -6.52 5.47 -22.71
CA ASN A 106 -7.03 6.15 -23.91
C ASN A 106 -8.52 5.81 -24.19
N SER A 107 -9.18 6.59 -25.06
CA SER A 107 -10.61 6.45 -25.35
C SER A 107 -11.01 5.07 -25.92
N ARG A 108 -10.10 4.38 -26.60
CA ARG A 108 -10.32 3.02 -27.14
C ARG A 108 -10.29 1.99 -26.01
N GLU A 109 -9.26 2.06 -25.16
CA GLU A 109 -9.12 1.19 -23.98
C GLU A 109 -10.29 1.42 -23.01
N ALA A 110 -10.73 2.66 -22.82
CA ALA A 110 -11.93 2.97 -22.02
C ALA A 110 -13.20 2.31 -22.58
N GLY A 111 -13.36 2.27 -23.91
CA GLY A 111 -14.48 1.59 -24.56
C GLY A 111 -14.43 0.06 -24.39
N GLU A 112 -13.26 -0.53 -24.60
CA GLU A 112 -13.03 -1.97 -24.39
C GLU A 112 -13.20 -2.35 -22.91
N PHE A 113 -12.76 -1.51 -21.98
CA PHE A 113 -12.98 -1.64 -20.55
C PHE A 113 -14.46 -1.63 -20.19
N LEU A 114 -15.22 -0.64 -20.67
CA LEU A 114 -16.65 -0.55 -20.43
C LEU A 114 -17.39 -1.78 -20.96
N GLN A 115 -17.08 -2.25 -22.17
CA GLN A 115 -17.69 -3.46 -22.73
C GLN A 115 -17.36 -4.72 -21.93
N SER A 116 -16.13 -4.84 -21.46
CA SER A 116 -15.68 -6.03 -20.74
C SER A 116 -16.19 -6.11 -19.30
N TYR A 117 -16.47 -4.96 -18.67
CA TYR A 117 -16.81 -4.89 -17.24
C TYR A 117 -18.26 -4.49 -16.96
N LEU A 118 -19.02 -3.94 -17.93
CA LEU A 118 -20.46 -3.73 -17.82
C LEU A 118 -21.22 -5.03 -18.14
N SER A 119 -21.07 -6.02 -17.28
CA SER A 119 -21.82 -7.27 -17.35
C SER A 119 -23.14 -7.18 -16.57
N ALA A 120 -24.08 -8.07 -16.85
CA ALA A 120 -25.34 -8.15 -16.11
C ALA A 120 -25.11 -8.32 -14.60
N ASP A 121 -24.10 -9.10 -14.22
CA ASP A 121 -23.74 -9.33 -12.81
C ASP A 121 -23.40 -8.04 -12.06
N VAL A 122 -22.75 -7.08 -12.72
CA VAL A 122 -22.45 -5.77 -12.14
C VAL A 122 -23.69 -4.91 -11.97
N LEU A 123 -24.58 -4.96 -12.96
CA LEU A 123 -25.85 -4.21 -12.89
C LEU A 123 -26.79 -4.75 -11.80
N PHE A 124 -26.74 -6.05 -11.52
CA PHE A 124 -27.52 -6.68 -10.44
C PHE A 124 -26.79 -6.78 -9.10
N SER A 125 -25.58 -6.19 -8.99
CA SER A 125 -24.83 -6.05 -7.75
C SER A 125 -25.24 -4.81 -6.93
N GLY A 126 -24.42 -4.43 -5.96
CA GLY A 126 -24.57 -3.18 -5.20
C GLY A 126 -24.70 -1.92 -6.06
N LEU A 127 -24.11 -1.91 -7.27
CA LEU A 127 -24.25 -0.82 -8.24
C LEU A 127 -25.71 -0.64 -8.70
N GLY A 128 -26.47 -1.73 -8.84
CA GLY A 128 -27.88 -1.69 -9.22
C GLY A 128 -28.75 -0.85 -8.28
N TRP A 129 -28.48 -0.87 -6.99
CA TRP A 129 -29.20 -0.04 -6.01
C TRP A 129 -28.97 1.45 -6.23
N ILE A 130 -27.74 1.85 -6.59
CA ILE A 130 -27.43 3.26 -6.89
C ILE A 130 -28.10 3.70 -8.17
N LEU A 131 -28.07 2.87 -9.22
CA LEU A 131 -28.74 3.15 -10.47
C LEU A 131 -30.26 3.24 -10.28
N LEU A 132 -30.86 2.33 -9.51
CA LEU A 132 -32.27 2.38 -9.15
C LEU A 132 -32.62 3.68 -8.42
N LEU A 133 -31.81 4.08 -7.43
CA LEU A 133 -32.01 5.33 -6.72
C LEU A 133 -31.92 6.54 -7.65
N ALA A 134 -30.97 6.54 -8.59
CA ALA A 134 -30.83 7.61 -9.59
C ALA A 134 -32.07 7.70 -10.50
N VAL A 135 -32.60 6.57 -10.96
CA VAL A 135 -33.85 6.51 -11.76
C VAL A 135 -35.02 7.02 -10.94
N LEU A 136 -35.22 6.56 -9.71
CA LEU A 136 -36.28 7.04 -8.82
C LEU A 136 -36.19 8.56 -8.58
N HIS A 137 -34.97 9.08 -8.39
CA HIS A 137 -34.74 10.51 -8.26
C HIS A 137 -35.09 11.27 -9.55
N ALA A 138 -34.70 10.76 -10.72
CA ALA A 138 -35.02 11.35 -12.01
C ALA A 138 -36.52 11.37 -12.24
N VAL A 139 -37.24 10.28 -11.98
CA VAL A 139 -38.71 10.20 -12.06
C VAL A 139 -39.36 11.21 -11.12
N PHE A 140 -38.87 11.32 -9.88
CA PHE A 140 -39.36 12.31 -8.94
C PHE A 140 -39.10 13.75 -9.41
N ALA A 141 -37.93 14.01 -10.03
CA ALA A 141 -37.57 15.34 -10.55
C ALA A 141 -38.35 15.75 -11.81
N LEU A 142 -38.68 14.79 -12.70
CA LEU A 142 -39.40 15.04 -13.94
C LEU A 142 -40.89 15.35 -13.74
N LYS A 143 -41.44 15.12 -12.54
CA LYS A 143 -42.80 15.48 -12.14
C LYS A 143 -43.95 15.01 -13.05
N PRO A 144 -43.99 13.75 -13.52
CA PRO A 144 -45.17 13.28 -14.28
C PRO A 144 -46.46 13.35 -13.47
N TRP A 145 -46.35 13.31 -12.15
CA TRP A 145 -47.50 13.29 -11.22
C TRP A 145 -48.12 14.65 -10.93
N ARG A 146 -47.57 15.77 -11.32
CA ARG A 146 -48.14 17.12 -11.08
C ARG A 146 -49.26 17.50 -12.02
N ARG A 147 -49.56 16.69 -13.06
CA ARG A 147 -50.66 16.93 -14.02
C ARG A 147 -51.97 16.25 -13.64
N ILE A 148 -52.03 15.48 -12.57
CA ILE A 148 -53.25 14.91 -12.07
C ILE A 148 -53.99 16.01 -11.29
N HIS A 149 -55.13 16.45 -11.78
CA HIS A 149 -56.01 17.45 -11.16
C HIS A 149 -56.53 16.95 -9.81
N PHE A 150 -56.15 17.63 -8.76
CA PHE A 150 -56.59 17.34 -7.41
C PHE A 150 -57.95 17.95 -7.12
N SER A 151 -58.89 17.20 -6.58
CA SER A 151 -60.27 17.59 -6.27
C SER A 151 -60.35 18.38 -4.94
N ALA A 152 -61.55 18.93 -4.67
CA ALA A 152 -61.81 19.76 -3.47
C ALA A 152 -61.48 19.06 -2.13
N SER A 153 -61.52 17.72 -2.07
CA SER A 153 -61.16 16.94 -0.88
C SER A 153 -59.67 17.07 -0.52
N GLU A 154 -58.82 17.36 -1.47
CA GLU A 154 -57.37 17.51 -1.30
C GLU A 154 -57.00 18.89 -0.78
N ARG A 155 -57.79 19.96 -1.04
CA ARG A 155 -57.60 21.24 -0.40
C ARG A 155 -57.77 21.13 1.14
N LEU A 156 -58.75 20.32 1.59
CA LEU A 156 -58.97 20.02 3.00
C LEU A 156 -57.86 19.15 3.61
N GLN A 157 -57.38 18.13 2.87
CA GLN A 157 -56.20 17.34 3.30
C GLN A 157 -54.95 18.19 3.35
N ASN A 158 -54.68 19.05 2.37
CA ASN A 158 -53.57 19.99 2.37
C ASN A 158 -53.64 21.01 3.53
N MET A 159 -54.83 21.40 3.94
CA MET A 159 -55.02 22.26 5.13
C MET A 159 -54.69 21.51 6.44
N LYS A 160 -55.14 20.26 6.58
CA LYS A 160 -54.83 19.37 7.70
C LYS A 160 -53.33 19.09 7.77
N VAL A 161 -52.68 18.75 6.65
CA VAL A 161 -51.22 18.55 6.57
C VAL A 161 -50.46 19.81 6.94
N LYS A 162 -50.87 20.99 6.45
CA LYS A 162 -50.24 22.27 6.84
C LYS A 162 -50.42 22.59 8.32
N HIS A 163 -51.58 22.27 8.88
CA HIS A 163 -51.85 22.50 10.31
C HIS A 163 -50.99 21.54 11.17
N CYS A 164 -50.96 20.25 10.85
CA CYS A 164 -50.12 19.26 11.49
C CYS A 164 -48.63 19.64 11.39
N TYR A 165 -48.15 19.99 10.19
CA TYR A 165 -46.78 20.49 10.01
C TYR A 165 -46.46 21.72 10.85
N ARG A 166 -47.39 22.69 10.96
CA ARG A 166 -47.21 23.90 11.78
C ARG A 166 -47.08 23.57 13.26
N GLN A 167 -47.75 22.55 13.74
CA GLN A 167 -47.65 22.08 15.13
C GLN A 167 -46.33 21.36 15.41
N TRP A 168 -45.86 20.50 14.47
CA TRP A 168 -44.67 19.69 14.67
C TRP A 168 -43.36 20.41 14.27
N SER A 169 -43.42 21.47 13.48
CA SER A 169 -42.23 22.17 13.00
C SER A 169 -41.29 22.73 14.10
N PRO A 170 -41.76 23.16 15.28
CA PRO A 170 -40.86 23.54 16.38
C PRO A 170 -40.11 22.33 16.95
N LEU A 171 -40.79 21.17 17.07
CA LEU A 171 -40.18 19.94 17.57
C LEU A 171 -39.14 19.41 16.59
N LEU A 172 -39.47 19.39 15.28
CA LEU A 172 -38.51 19.03 14.22
C LEU A 172 -37.30 19.96 14.22
N GLY A 173 -37.52 21.26 14.43
CA GLY A 173 -36.44 22.24 14.56
C GLY A 173 -35.56 22.01 15.78
N LEU A 174 -36.15 21.64 16.91
CA LEU A 174 -35.41 21.29 18.13
C LEU A 174 -34.61 20.00 17.90
N ALA A 175 -35.23 18.94 17.37
CA ALA A 175 -34.57 17.70 17.09
C ALA A 175 -33.39 17.88 16.11
N THR A 176 -33.58 18.68 15.05
CA THR A 176 -32.50 19.01 14.09
C THR A 176 -31.36 19.76 14.78
N LEU A 177 -31.66 20.71 15.66
CA LEU A 177 -30.65 21.47 16.37
C LEU A 177 -29.86 20.58 17.33
N VAL A 178 -30.55 19.73 18.10
CA VAL A 178 -29.91 18.79 19.02
C VAL A 178 -29.02 17.81 18.25
N LEU A 179 -29.53 17.23 17.17
CA LEU A 179 -28.75 16.30 16.33
C LEU A 179 -27.55 17.03 15.69
N PHE A 180 -27.70 18.24 15.22
CA PHE A 180 -26.61 19.03 14.65
C PHE A 180 -25.52 19.34 15.69
N VAL A 181 -25.91 19.80 16.88
CA VAL A 181 -24.95 20.07 17.96
C VAL A 181 -24.24 18.77 18.39
N TYR A 182 -25.00 17.68 18.57
CA TYR A 182 -24.42 16.37 18.86
C TYR A 182 -23.43 15.95 17.79
N SER A 183 -23.81 16.00 16.50
CA SER A 183 -22.96 15.59 15.39
C SER A 183 -21.68 16.43 15.27
N LEU A 184 -21.71 17.72 15.57
CA LEU A 184 -20.53 18.58 15.59
C LEU A 184 -19.46 18.09 16.58
N PHE A 185 -19.88 17.70 17.79
CA PHE A 185 -18.96 17.21 18.81
C PHE A 185 -18.56 15.74 18.56
N ALA A 186 -19.51 14.88 18.24
CA ALA A 186 -19.28 13.46 18.06
C ALA A 186 -18.36 13.17 16.85
N CYS A 187 -18.52 13.90 15.74
CA CYS A 187 -17.75 13.70 14.52
C CYS A 187 -16.51 14.60 14.40
N ALA A 188 -16.23 15.46 15.41
CA ALA A 188 -15.15 16.45 15.33
C ALA A 188 -13.78 15.81 15.08
N LYS A 189 -13.46 14.72 15.79
CA LYS A 189 -12.19 13.96 15.63
C LYS A 189 -12.03 13.46 14.19
N ASN A 190 -13.06 12.82 13.63
CA ASN A 190 -13.02 12.29 12.27
C ASN A 190 -12.93 13.40 11.22
N LYS A 191 -13.66 14.49 11.38
CA LYS A 191 -13.57 15.67 10.48
C LYS A 191 -12.18 16.30 10.50
N GLN A 192 -11.60 16.45 11.68
CA GLN A 192 -10.24 16.98 11.80
C GLN A 192 -9.23 16.07 11.11
N ALA A 193 -9.34 14.75 11.29
CA ALA A 193 -8.49 13.76 10.64
C ALA A 193 -8.64 13.80 9.10
N THR A 194 -9.88 13.86 8.59
CA THR A 194 -10.17 13.96 7.14
C THR A 194 -9.57 15.25 6.54
N LEU A 195 -9.74 16.40 7.21
CA LEU A 195 -9.16 17.66 6.73
C LEU A 195 -7.64 17.63 6.77
N ARG A 196 -7.06 17.03 7.80
CA ARG A 196 -5.62 16.92 7.96
C ARG A 196 -4.97 16.16 6.79
N ILE A 197 -5.46 14.97 6.43
CA ILE A 197 -4.90 14.20 5.31
C ILE A 197 -5.03 14.92 3.95
N MET A 198 -5.97 15.86 3.82
CA MET A 198 -6.18 16.67 2.61
C MET A 198 -5.40 17.99 2.62
N THR A 199 -4.58 18.25 3.64
CA THR A 199 -3.81 19.50 3.78
C THR A 199 -2.32 19.27 4.02
N LEU A 200 -1.90 18.02 4.18
CA LEU A 200 -0.50 17.66 4.37
C LEU A 200 0.31 17.93 3.09
N PRO A 201 1.51 18.50 3.20
CA PRO A 201 2.24 19.01 2.05
C PRO A 201 2.89 17.93 1.17
N THR A 202 3.16 16.74 1.73
CA THR A 202 3.82 15.65 1.01
C THR A 202 2.99 14.38 1.07
N ILE A 203 3.18 13.50 0.08
CA ILE A 203 2.53 12.18 0.09
C ILE A 203 3.05 11.32 1.25
N GLY A 204 4.31 11.47 1.64
CA GLY A 204 4.88 10.77 2.80
C GLY A 204 4.19 11.15 4.11
N ASP A 205 3.88 12.43 4.32
CA ASP A 205 3.13 12.88 5.48
C ASP A 205 1.70 12.32 5.48
N VAL A 206 1.05 12.28 4.30
CA VAL A 206 -0.29 11.69 4.12
C VAL A 206 -0.26 10.20 4.47
N GLU A 207 0.69 9.48 3.93
CA GLU A 207 0.90 8.06 4.18
C GLU A 207 1.13 7.81 5.67
N HIS A 208 2.01 8.58 6.30
CA HIS A 208 2.27 8.50 7.73
C HIS A 208 0.99 8.74 8.55
N GLU A 209 0.22 9.76 8.22
CA GLU A 209 -1.02 10.08 8.93
C GLU A 209 -2.07 8.96 8.75
N LEU A 210 -2.22 8.37 7.55
CA LEU A 210 -3.12 7.25 7.29
C LEU A 210 -2.78 5.99 8.12
N THR A 211 -1.49 5.76 8.38
CA THR A 211 -1.06 4.62 9.21
C THR A 211 -1.19 4.88 10.71
N ARG A 212 -1.45 6.14 11.12
CA ARG A 212 -1.48 6.58 12.51
C ARG A 212 -2.87 6.72 13.10
N LEU A 213 -3.91 6.81 12.25
CA LEU A 213 -5.26 7.13 12.67
C LEU A 213 -6.03 5.88 13.10
N ASP A 214 -5.93 5.52 14.37
CA ASP A 214 -6.83 4.56 14.99
C ASP A 214 -8.23 5.18 15.15
N ASP A 215 -9.28 4.40 14.88
CA ASP A 215 -10.71 4.76 15.06
C ASP A 215 -11.22 5.96 14.23
N CYS A 216 -10.60 6.27 13.10
CA CYS A 216 -11.07 7.31 12.19
C CYS A 216 -11.43 6.73 10.82
N ALA A 217 -12.59 7.10 10.31
CA ALA A 217 -13.06 6.77 8.97
C ALA A 217 -12.92 7.97 8.02
N ASN A 218 -11.69 8.41 7.76
CA ASN A 218 -11.39 9.64 7.01
C ASN A 218 -12.05 9.69 5.65
N LEU A 219 -12.17 8.54 5.00
CA LEU A 219 -12.68 8.39 3.64
C LEU A 219 -14.00 7.61 3.63
N TYR A 220 -14.89 7.89 4.59
CA TYR A 220 -16.12 7.13 4.80
C TYR A 220 -17.16 7.27 3.66
N MET A 221 -17.05 8.29 2.81
CA MET A 221 -17.97 8.53 1.68
C MET A 221 -17.24 8.67 0.34
N PRO A 222 -17.89 8.28 -0.78
CA PRO A 222 -17.30 8.35 -2.12
C PRO A 222 -16.71 9.72 -2.46
N ILE A 223 -17.39 10.80 -2.09
CA ILE A 223 -16.90 12.16 -2.40
C ILE A 223 -15.58 12.50 -1.67
N TYR A 224 -15.39 12.01 -0.44
CA TYR A 224 -14.12 12.17 0.27
C TYR A 224 -13.02 11.33 -0.36
N ARG A 225 -13.33 10.10 -0.79
CA ARG A 225 -12.41 9.23 -1.52
C ARG A 225 -11.96 9.86 -2.83
N LEU A 226 -12.88 10.45 -3.59
CA LEU A 226 -12.55 11.19 -4.82
C LEU A 226 -11.65 12.39 -4.53
N ALA A 227 -12.05 13.25 -3.57
CA ALA A 227 -11.28 14.46 -3.24
C ALA A 227 -9.86 14.10 -2.78
N PHE A 228 -9.76 13.12 -1.90
CA PHE A 228 -8.48 12.60 -1.43
C PHE A 228 -7.65 12.01 -2.57
N SER A 229 -8.25 11.21 -3.46
CA SER A 229 -7.54 10.58 -4.57
C SER A 229 -6.97 11.61 -5.55
N VAL A 230 -7.73 12.67 -5.86
CA VAL A 230 -7.24 13.78 -6.69
C VAL A 230 -6.09 14.51 -6.00
N TYR A 231 -6.21 14.78 -4.70
CA TYR A 231 -5.17 15.44 -3.93
C TYR A 231 -3.89 14.62 -3.86
N ALA A 232 -4.01 13.35 -3.49
CA ALA A 232 -2.89 12.43 -3.36
C ALA A 232 -2.16 12.19 -4.70
N ASN A 233 -2.90 12.09 -5.82
CA ASN A 233 -2.30 12.03 -7.16
C ASN A 233 -1.49 13.29 -7.49
N SER A 234 -1.97 14.45 -7.08
CA SER A 234 -1.21 15.69 -7.24
C SER A 234 0.12 15.64 -6.50
N LEU A 235 0.13 15.09 -5.27
CA LEU A 235 1.36 14.92 -4.48
C LEU A 235 2.28 13.85 -5.08
N ALA A 236 1.74 12.71 -5.52
CA ALA A 236 2.52 11.65 -6.18
C ALA A 236 3.18 12.16 -7.47
N SER A 237 2.46 12.95 -8.26
CA SER A 237 3.01 13.60 -9.47
C SER A 237 4.18 14.55 -9.15
N GLN A 238 4.18 15.19 -7.99
CA GLN A 238 5.31 16.01 -7.54
C GLN A 238 6.53 15.14 -7.22
N GLN A 239 6.35 13.98 -6.59
CA GLN A 239 7.46 13.04 -6.33
C GLN A 239 8.06 12.52 -7.64
N ILE A 240 7.23 12.18 -8.65
CA ILE A 240 7.73 11.80 -9.98
C ILE A 240 8.60 12.91 -10.59
N LYS A 241 8.17 14.17 -10.52
CA LYS A 241 8.96 15.29 -11.02
C LYS A 241 10.30 15.43 -10.30
N LYS A 242 10.31 15.27 -8.98
CA LYS A 242 11.55 15.30 -8.17
C LYS A 242 12.49 14.16 -8.57
N LEU A 243 11.97 12.93 -8.72
CA LEU A 243 12.74 11.77 -9.16
C LEU A 243 13.34 11.97 -10.55
N ILE A 244 12.59 12.53 -11.50
CA ILE A 244 13.10 12.87 -12.84
C ILE A 244 14.23 13.91 -12.74
N GLN A 245 14.10 14.90 -11.85
CA GLN A 245 15.17 15.86 -11.61
C GLN A 245 16.40 15.20 -10.98
N ALA A 246 16.21 14.34 -9.97
CA ALA A 246 17.29 13.59 -9.33
C ALA A 246 18.01 12.70 -10.35
N LYS A 247 17.27 11.97 -11.18
CA LYS A 247 17.79 11.15 -12.30
C LYS A 247 18.68 11.97 -13.25
N ASN A 248 18.22 13.16 -13.65
CA ASN A 248 18.98 14.02 -14.57
C ASN A 248 20.28 14.55 -13.96
N ASN A 249 20.37 14.58 -12.63
CA ASN A 249 21.53 15.04 -11.87
C ASN A 249 22.43 13.88 -11.39
N VAL A 250 22.19 12.65 -11.82
CA VAL A 250 23.07 11.51 -11.51
C VAL A 250 24.45 11.76 -12.09
N GLU A 251 25.46 11.72 -11.24
CA GLU A 251 26.87 11.81 -11.60
C GLU A 251 27.61 10.60 -11.05
N VAL A 252 28.47 10.01 -11.88
CA VAL A 252 29.37 8.93 -11.51
C VAL A 252 30.78 9.40 -11.84
N ASP A 253 31.62 9.53 -10.82
CA ASP A 253 33.00 9.99 -10.97
C ASP A 253 33.86 8.88 -11.58
N SER A 254 33.70 7.65 -11.10
CA SER A 254 34.38 6.46 -11.61
C SER A 254 33.70 5.18 -11.16
N CYS A 255 34.03 4.08 -11.83
CA CYS A 255 33.61 2.73 -11.42
C CYS A 255 34.78 1.75 -11.59
N THR A 256 35.10 1.01 -10.55
CA THR A 256 36.14 -0.02 -10.59
C THR A 256 35.62 -1.41 -10.97
N PHE A 257 34.29 -1.56 -11.09
CA PHE A 257 33.64 -2.84 -11.35
C PHE A 257 34.10 -3.96 -10.40
N ARG A 258 34.24 -3.61 -9.11
CA ARG A 258 34.77 -4.52 -8.07
C ARG A 258 34.08 -5.88 -8.05
N SER A 259 32.77 -5.90 -8.19
CA SER A 259 31.99 -7.14 -8.27
C SER A 259 31.34 -7.24 -9.66
N PRO A 260 31.77 -8.18 -10.51
CA PRO A 260 31.21 -8.31 -11.88
C PRO A 260 29.72 -8.66 -11.89
N ASN A 261 29.29 -9.53 -11.00
CA ASN A 261 27.88 -9.94 -10.89
C ASN A 261 27.39 -9.70 -9.46
N ILE A 262 26.51 -8.74 -9.31
CA ILE A 262 25.81 -8.43 -8.06
C ILE A 262 24.37 -8.87 -8.22
N ILE A 263 23.92 -9.78 -7.36
CA ILE A 263 22.57 -10.29 -7.34
C ILE A 263 21.90 -9.78 -6.07
N PHE A 264 20.79 -9.06 -6.24
CA PHE A 264 20.01 -8.53 -5.13
C PHE A 264 18.64 -9.18 -5.09
N ILE A 265 18.39 -10.01 -4.09
CA ILE A 265 17.12 -10.71 -3.90
C ILE A 265 16.32 -9.96 -2.85
N ILE A 266 15.16 -9.45 -3.24
CA ILE A 266 14.19 -8.82 -2.36
C ILE A 266 13.05 -9.82 -2.14
N GLY A 267 12.98 -10.38 -0.93
CA GLY A 267 11.87 -11.20 -0.47
C GLY A 267 10.67 -10.34 -0.03
N GLU A 268 9.63 -10.99 0.47
CA GLU A 268 8.37 -10.34 0.86
C GLU A 268 7.85 -10.92 2.17
N SER A 269 7.40 -10.07 3.11
CA SER A 269 6.66 -10.45 4.33
C SER A 269 7.33 -11.55 5.16
N TYR A 270 8.64 -11.45 5.42
CA TYR A 270 9.41 -12.54 6.02
C TYR A 270 9.81 -12.25 7.47
N ASN A 271 9.10 -12.87 8.39
CA ASN A 271 9.44 -12.87 9.81
C ASN A 271 10.72 -13.68 10.07
N ARG A 272 11.78 -13.02 10.56
CA ARG A 272 13.07 -13.67 10.88
C ARG A 272 12.94 -14.84 11.86
N HIS A 273 11.96 -14.76 12.78
CA HIS A 273 11.75 -15.75 13.84
C HIS A 273 11.06 -17.02 13.34
N HIS A 274 10.66 -17.08 12.05
CA HIS A 274 10.22 -18.28 11.34
C HIS A 274 11.31 -18.87 10.42
N ALA A 275 12.54 -18.40 10.52
CA ALA A 275 13.68 -18.91 9.76
C ALA A 275 14.56 -19.83 10.62
N GLN A 276 14.74 -21.09 10.20
CA GLN A 276 15.62 -22.06 10.89
C GLN A 276 17.05 -21.52 11.06
N ILE A 277 17.60 -20.87 10.03
CA ILE A 277 18.92 -20.27 10.06
C ILE A 277 19.09 -19.21 11.16
N TYR A 278 17.98 -18.64 11.66
CA TYR A 278 17.95 -17.68 12.78
C TYR A 278 17.41 -18.29 14.08
N GLY A 279 17.31 -19.63 14.15
CA GLY A 279 17.00 -20.35 15.40
C GLY A 279 15.54 -20.79 15.54
N TYR A 280 14.73 -20.70 14.47
CA TYR A 280 13.40 -21.32 14.51
C TYR A 280 13.50 -22.85 14.63
N ASP A 281 12.65 -23.45 15.41
CA ASP A 281 12.69 -24.88 15.75
C ASP A 281 12.35 -25.81 14.59
N LYS A 282 11.59 -25.30 13.60
CA LYS A 282 11.23 -26.06 12.41
C LYS A 282 12.24 -25.87 11.26
N PRO A 283 12.48 -26.91 10.45
CA PRO A 283 13.40 -26.85 9.33
C PRO A 283 12.79 -26.10 8.13
N THR A 284 12.55 -24.81 8.29
CA THR A 284 11.97 -23.92 7.28
C THR A 284 12.99 -23.41 6.27
N THR A 285 14.29 -23.37 6.63
CA THR A 285 15.36 -22.86 5.75
C THR A 285 16.56 -23.81 5.65
N PRO A 286 16.37 -25.11 5.30
CA PRO A 286 17.45 -26.08 5.27
C PRO A 286 18.53 -25.76 4.24
N GLU A 287 18.21 -25.14 3.12
CA GLU A 287 19.17 -24.78 2.10
C GLU A 287 20.05 -23.62 2.51
N GLN A 288 19.48 -22.58 3.11
CA GLN A 288 20.26 -21.46 3.67
C GLN A 288 21.17 -21.95 4.82
N ASP A 289 20.68 -22.83 5.69
CA ASP A 289 21.47 -23.45 6.75
C ASP A 289 22.66 -24.25 6.17
N ARG A 290 22.44 -24.99 5.08
CA ARG A 290 23.52 -25.71 4.36
C ARG A 290 24.57 -24.72 3.78
N LEU A 291 24.12 -23.64 3.17
CA LEU A 291 25.00 -22.61 2.61
C LEU A 291 25.79 -21.87 3.71
N GLU A 292 25.18 -21.61 4.87
CA GLU A 292 25.88 -21.05 6.03
C GLU A 292 26.97 -22.00 6.54
N ARG A 293 26.66 -23.28 6.71
CA ARG A 293 27.64 -24.30 7.12
C ARG A 293 28.81 -24.46 6.15
N SER A 294 28.61 -24.19 4.86
CA SER A 294 29.70 -24.16 3.88
C SER A 294 30.65 -22.97 4.06
N GLY A 295 30.27 -21.99 4.89
CA GLY A 295 31.03 -20.77 5.11
C GLY A 295 30.85 -19.70 4.02
N MET A 296 30.07 -19.98 2.96
CA MET A 296 29.87 -19.04 1.84
C MET A 296 28.72 -18.06 2.10
N LEU A 297 27.71 -18.45 2.88
CA LEU A 297 26.62 -17.57 3.32
C LEU A 297 26.95 -16.95 4.69
N ASN A 298 26.91 -15.65 4.77
CA ASN A 298 27.15 -14.87 5.99
C ASN A 298 25.85 -14.18 6.41
N LYS A 299 25.17 -14.70 7.43
CA LYS A 299 23.97 -14.08 8.01
C LYS A 299 24.34 -12.92 8.93
N PHE A 300 23.52 -11.88 8.90
CA PHE A 300 23.60 -10.73 9.80
C PHE A 300 22.56 -10.86 10.90
N THR A 301 22.92 -10.51 12.12
CA THR A 301 22.11 -10.82 13.30
C THR A 301 21.23 -9.67 13.79
N ASP A 302 21.45 -8.44 13.33
CA ASP A 302 20.76 -7.23 13.81
C ASP A 302 20.36 -6.32 12.63
N VAL A 303 19.36 -6.76 11.86
CA VAL A 303 18.89 -6.04 10.69
C VAL A 303 17.40 -5.81 10.77
N ILE A 304 16.98 -4.57 10.51
CA ILE A 304 15.58 -4.17 10.50
C ILE A 304 15.21 -3.48 9.19
N ALA A 305 13.91 -3.60 8.82
CA ALA A 305 13.30 -2.82 7.76
C ALA A 305 12.90 -1.42 8.29
N PRO A 306 12.92 -0.37 7.47
CA PRO A 306 12.49 0.96 7.88
C PRO A 306 10.96 1.09 8.01
N TRP A 307 10.20 0.23 7.32
CA TRP A 307 8.75 0.18 7.28
C TRP A 307 8.24 -1.26 7.27
N ASN A 308 6.96 -1.43 7.55
CA ASN A 308 6.24 -2.71 7.48
C ASN A 308 5.29 -2.79 6.26
N LEU A 309 5.59 -2.05 5.21
CA LEU A 309 4.83 -2.00 3.96
C LEU A 309 5.80 -1.94 2.78
N THR A 310 5.61 -2.81 1.81
CA THR A 310 6.49 -3.00 0.65
C THR A 310 6.81 -1.69 -0.07
N SER A 311 5.81 -0.90 -0.38
CA SER A 311 5.96 0.37 -1.07
C SER A 311 6.82 1.39 -0.35
N TYR A 312 6.67 1.47 0.97
CA TYR A 312 7.47 2.40 1.77
C TYR A 312 8.91 1.90 1.92
N VAL A 313 9.08 0.59 2.04
CA VAL A 313 10.42 -0.02 2.05
C VAL A 313 11.13 0.23 0.73
N PHE A 314 10.43 0.04 -0.42
CA PHE A 314 11.02 0.27 -1.74
C PHE A 314 11.48 1.72 -1.94
N LYS A 315 10.73 2.71 -1.48
CA LYS A 315 11.16 4.12 -1.51
C LYS A 315 12.51 4.31 -0.81
N ASN A 316 12.68 3.69 0.35
CA ASN A 316 13.91 3.82 1.13
C ASN A 316 15.05 2.94 0.60
N VAL A 317 14.75 1.74 0.10
CA VAL A 317 15.77 0.78 -0.36
C VAL A 317 16.22 1.08 -1.79
N PHE A 318 15.42 1.74 -2.61
CA PHE A 318 15.85 2.13 -3.96
C PHE A 318 16.53 3.50 -4.00
N SER A 319 16.18 4.41 -3.09
CA SER A 319 16.79 5.74 -3.02
C SER A 319 18.15 5.70 -2.31
N LEU A 320 19.03 6.61 -2.70
CA LEU A 320 20.27 6.86 -1.96
C LEU A 320 20.05 7.71 -0.69
N HIS A 321 18.83 8.16 -0.43
CA HIS A 321 18.45 8.82 0.80
C HIS A 321 18.41 7.84 1.97
N VAL A 322 18.98 8.23 3.09
CA VAL A 322 18.93 7.46 4.34
C VAL A 322 18.03 8.18 5.34
N VAL A 323 17.17 7.42 6.04
CA VAL A 323 16.23 7.97 7.02
C VAL A 323 16.96 8.81 8.06
N GLY A 324 16.50 10.05 8.24
CA GLY A 324 17.13 11.05 9.11
C GLY A 324 18.00 12.05 8.37
N GLU A 325 18.31 11.87 7.10
CA GLU A 325 18.94 12.88 6.26
C GLU A 325 17.98 14.00 5.88
N LYS A 326 18.54 15.10 5.40
CA LYS A 326 17.77 16.26 4.95
C LYS A 326 17.08 15.96 3.61
N GLY A 327 15.82 16.33 3.47
CA GLY A 327 15.05 16.15 2.25
C GLY A 327 14.17 14.90 2.31
N GLU A 328 13.68 14.51 1.14
CA GLU A 328 12.83 13.34 0.95
C GLU A 328 13.56 12.31 0.09
N TRP A 329 13.15 11.06 0.17
CA TRP A 329 13.70 9.97 -0.65
C TRP A 329 13.71 10.30 -2.16
N CYS A 330 12.73 11.03 -2.66
CA CYS A 330 12.59 11.41 -4.06
C CYS A 330 13.46 12.62 -4.49
N ASP A 331 14.14 13.24 -3.55
CA ASP A 331 15.14 14.28 -3.85
C ASP A 331 16.52 13.67 -4.22
N TYR A 332 16.67 12.35 -4.06
CA TYR A 332 17.91 11.61 -4.30
C TYR A 332 17.78 10.64 -5.48
N PRO A 333 18.88 10.31 -6.16
CA PRO A 333 18.85 9.31 -7.22
C PRO A 333 18.49 7.92 -6.69
N LEU A 334 17.91 7.11 -7.56
CA LEU A 334 17.67 5.70 -7.29
C LEU A 334 18.93 4.89 -7.64
N PHE A 335 19.31 3.90 -6.80
CA PHE A 335 20.57 3.19 -7.00
C PHE A 335 20.66 2.48 -8.38
N PRO A 336 19.59 1.92 -8.97
CA PRO A 336 19.70 1.30 -10.29
C PRO A 336 20.09 2.31 -11.39
N GLU A 337 19.64 3.58 -11.29
CA GLU A 337 20.04 4.65 -12.22
C GLU A 337 21.54 4.90 -12.15
N VAL A 338 22.11 4.89 -10.92
CA VAL A 338 23.54 5.09 -10.70
C VAL A 338 24.35 3.92 -11.27
N PHE A 339 23.86 2.68 -11.09
CA PHE A 339 24.49 1.47 -11.65
C PHE A 339 24.51 1.51 -13.18
N ARG A 340 23.40 1.87 -13.81
CA ARG A 340 23.36 2.02 -15.28
C ARG A 340 24.31 3.11 -15.77
N LYS A 341 24.32 4.25 -15.09
CA LYS A 341 25.24 5.35 -15.41
C LYS A 341 26.71 4.94 -15.26
N ALA A 342 27.00 4.04 -14.31
CA ALA A 342 28.35 3.49 -14.08
C ALA A 342 28.75 2.41 -15.10
N GLY A 343 27.83 1.91 -15.91
CA GLY A 343 28.10 0.91 -16.95
C GLY A 343 27.73 -0.52 -16.59
N TYR A 344 26.99 -0.76 -15.49
CA TYR A 344 26.37 -2.04 -15.23
C TYR A 344 25.12 -2.24 -16.09
N HIS A 345 24.90 -3.48 -16.54
CA HIS A 345 23.63 -3.90 -17.09
C HIS A 345 22.67 -4.23 -15.94
N VAL A 346 21.54 -3.56 -15.86
CA VAL A 346 20.59 -3.71 -14.77
C VAL A 346 19.37 -4.50 -15.21
N THR A 347 19.19 -5.70 -14.65
CA THR A 347 18.02 -6.56 -14.85
C THR A 347 17.12 -6.56 -13.64
N PHE A 348 15.82 -6.27 -13.82
CA PHE A 348 14.81 -6.32 -12.76
C PHE A 348 13.73 -7.34 -13.08
N LEU A 349 13.70 -8.43 -12.32
CA LEU A 349 12.72 -9.51 -12.40
C LEU A 349 11.80 -9.43 -11.18
N THR A 350 10.52 -9.19 -11.41
CA THR A 350 9.56 -9.02 -10.32
C THR A 350 8.34 -9.91 -10.51
N ASN A 351 7.85 -10.48 -9.40
CA ASN A 351 6.59 -11.22 -9.37
C ASN A 351 5.46 -10.42 -8.71
N GLN A 352 5.59 -9.09 -8.60
CA GLN A 352 4.60 -8.21 -7.98
C GLN A 352 4.33 -6.94 -8.80
N PHE A 353 5.33 -6.11 -9.10
CA PHE A 353 5.18 -4.78 -9.69
C PHE A 353 5.47 -4.77 -11.19
N LEU A 354 4.52 -5.22 -12.00
CA LEU A 354 4.62 -5.09 -13.46
C LEU A 354 3.66 -4.02 -14.00
N PRO A 355 4.09 -3.26 -15.03
CA PRO A 355 3.20 -2.37 -15.75
C PRO A 355 2.02 -3.16 -16.32
N LYS A 356 0.79 -2.68 -16.14
CA LYS A 356 -0.45 -3.27 -16.70
C LYS A 356 -0.78 -4.71 -16.25
N ALA A 357 -0.17 -5.20 -15.18
CA ALA A 357 -0.56 -6.50 -14.63
C ALA A 357 -1.97 -6.41 -14.02
N LYS A 358 -2.88 -7.31 -14.42
CA LYS A 358 -4.26 -7.36 -13.89
C LYS A 358 -4.35 -7.58 -12.38
N GLU A 359 -3.28 -8.10 -11.79
CA GLU A 359 -3.15 -8.46 -10.37
C GLU A 359 -2.07 -7.62 -9.67
N ALA A 360 -1.63 -6.51 -10.29
CA ALA A 360 -0.73 -5.60 -9.58
C ALA A 360 -1.41 -5.20 -8.27
N VAL A 361 -0.83 -5.59 -7.15
CA VAL A 361 -1.28 -5.11 -5.85
C VAL A 361 -1.11 -3.59 -5.89
N TYR A 362 -2.22 -2.90 -6.00
CA TYR A 362 -2.27 -1.46 -6.07
C TYR A 362 -1.91 -0.89 -4.71
N ASP A 363 -0.63 -0.86 -4.46
CA ASP A 363 -0.11 -0.08 -3.38
C ASP A 363 -0.04 1.37 -3.88
N PHE A 364 -0.81 2.19 -3.23
CA PHE A 364 -0.98 3.62 -3.45
C PHE A 364 0.32 4.41 -3.63
N SER A 365 1.44 3.87 -3.19
CA SER A 365 2.67 4.61 -3.09
C SER A 365 3.91 3.93 -3.71
N GLY A 366 3.90 2.64 -4.00
CA GLY A 366 5.13 1.88 -4.19
C GLY A 366 5.51 1.52 -5.61
N GLY A 367 4.57 1.01 -6.37
CA GLY A 367 4.86 0.53 -7.73
C GLY A 367 5.05 1.66 -8.76
N PHE A 368 4.57 2.86 -8.47
CA PHE A 368 4.47 3.92 -9.46
C PHE A 368 5.82 4.39 -10.03
N PHE A 369 6.87 4.52 -9.23
CA PHE A 369 8.17 4.96 -9.73
C PHE A 369 8.93 3.85 -10.46
N LEU A 370 8.66 2.58 -10.16
CA LEU A 370 9.22 1.43 -10.88
C LEU A 370 8.57 1.24 -12.26
N ASN A 371 7.31 1.67 -12.40
CA ASN A 371 6.49 1.45 -13.58
C ASN A 371 6.29 2.71 -14.43
N ASN A 372 6.64 3.90 -13.92
CA ASN A 372 6.68 5.11 -14.75
C ASN A 372 7.63 4.89 -15.93
N PRO A 373 7.20 5.10 -17.19
CA PRO A 373 8.00 4.76 -18.38
C PRO A 373 9.39 5.41 -18.38
N GLU A 374 9.49 6.68 -17.99
CA GLU A 374 10.76 7.41 -17.98
C GLU A 374 11.70 6.92 -16.87
N LEU A 375 11.17 6.73 -15.65
CA LEU A 375 11.96 6.25 -14.52
C LEU A 375 12.33 4.77 -14.69
N SER A 376 11.42 3.94 -15.19
CA SER A 376 11.71 2.54 -15.46
C SER A 376 12.81 2.37 -16.50
N ALA A 377 12.74 3.14 -17.60
CA ALA A 377 13.78 3.15 -18.63
C ALA A 377 15.12 3.68 -18.12
N ALA A 378 15.12 4.56 -17.11
CA ALA A 378 16.35 5.03 -16.48
C ALA A 378 16.98 4.03 -15.52
N GLN A 379 16.16 3.19 -14.86
CA GLN A 379 16.58 2.23 -13.85
C GLN A 379 17.01 0.88 -14.43
N PHE A 380 16.31 0.38 -15.47
CA PHE A 380 16.42 -1.02 -15.90
C PHE A 380 16.68 -1.13 -17.40
N ASP A 381 17.66 -1.97 -17.77
CA ASP A 381 17.91 -2.36 -19.15
C ASP A 381 17.00 -3.52 -19.59
N THR A 382 16.75 -4.43 -18.66
CA THR A 382 15.97 -5.65 -18.90
C THR A 382 14.95 -5.87 -17.79
N ARG A 383 13.70 -6.24 -18.17
CA ARG A 383 12.63 -6.59 -17.23
C ARG A 383 11.84 -7.80 -17.75
N ASN A 384 11.26 -8.57 -16.83
CA ASN A 384 10.22 -9.53 -17.20
C ASN A 384 8.89 -8.82 -17.49
N THR A 385 8.00 -9.52 -18.21
CA THR A 385 6.73 -8.96 -18.73
C THR A 385 5.48 -9.68 -18.20
N SER A 386 5.67 -10.72 -17.38
CA SER A 386 4.57 -11.55 -16.87
C SER A 386 4.75 -11.85 -15.39
N LEU A 387 3.66 -11.86 -14.63
CA LEU A 387 3.60 -12.39 -13.29
C LEU A 387 3.37 -13.91 -13.34
N HIS A 388 3.82 -14.59 -12.32
CA HIS A 388 3.74 -16.04 -12.18
C HIS A 388 2.99 -16.42 -10.89
N ALA A 389 2.34 -17.59 -10.91
CA ALA A 389 1.68 -18.11 -9.72
C ALA A 389 2.67 -18.39 -8.57
N PHE A 390 3.92 -18.75 -8.92
CA PHE A 390 5.00 -19.03 -7.98
C PHE A 390 6.30 -18.40 -8.45
N ASP A 391 7.19 -18.07 -7.51
CA ASP A 391 8.45 -17.36 -7.77
C ASP A 391 9.44 -18.14 -8.62
N GLU A 392 9.31 -19.47 -8.77
CA GLU A 392 10.09 -20.25 -9.74
C GLU A 392 9.95 -19.75 -11.19
N GLY A 393 8.84 -19.03 -11.48
CA GLY A 393 8.63 -18.39 -12.77
C GLY A 393 9.72 -17.37 -13.12
N LEU A 394 10.26 -16.69 -12.10
CA LEU A 394 11.35 -15.74 -12.29
C LEU A 394 12.67 -16.41 -12.71
N LEU A 395 12.89 -17.67 -12.30
CA LEU A 395 14.05 -18.46 -12.76
C LEU A 395 13.96 -18.71 -14.27
N ARG A 396 12.77 -19.05 -14.76
CA ARG A 396 12.52 -19.23 -16.20
C ARG A 396 12.65 -17.90 -16.96
N ASP A 397 12.19 -16.80 -16.37
CA ASP A 397 12.37 -15.47 -16.95
C ASP A 397 13.85 -15.12 -17.04
N TYR A 398 14.62 -15.36 -15.98
CA TYR A 398 16.06 -15.11 -16.00
C TYR A 398 16.76 -15.96 -17.04
N ASP A 399 16.46 -17.27 -17.14
CA ASP A 399 17.07 -18.14 -18.13
C ASP A 399 16.85 -17.66 -19.56
N ARG A 400 15.68 -17.13 -19.86
CA ARG A 400 15.35 -16.51 -21.15
C ARG A 400 16.07 -15.18 -21.39
N LEU A 401 16.26 -14.37 -20.34
CA LEU A 401 16.77 -13.00 -20.42
C LEU A 401 18.28 -12.88 -20.17
N LYS A 402 18.93 -13.91 -19.60
CA LYS A 402 20.38 -13.89 -19.29
C LYS A 402 21.29 -13.66 -20.51
N SER A 403 20.80 -13.86 -21.73
CA SER A 403 21.54 -13.54 -22.95
C SER A 403 21.82 -12.03 -23.12
N HIS A 404 21.11 -11.17 -22.38
CA HIS A 404 21.36 -9.72 -22.35
C HIS A 404 22.45 -9.33 -21.33
N ASN A 405 22.90 -10.26 -20.48
CA ASN A 405 23.97 -9.98 -19.52
C ASN A 405 25.25 -9.56 -20.21
N THR A 406 25.97 -8.65 -19.57
CA THR A 406 27.26 -8.12 -20.03
C THR A 406 28.39 -8.62 -19.12
N ALA A 407 29.57 -8.00 -19.20
CA ALA A 407 30.67 -8.30 -18.28
C ALA A 407 30.37 -7.86 -16.82
N HIS A 408 29.48 -6.87 -16.64
CA HIS A 408 29.14 -6.34 -15.33
C HIS A 408 27.62 -6.21 -15.19
N ASN A 409 27.04 -6.92 -14.21
CA ASN A 409 25.59 -7.06 -14.09
C ASN A 409 25.13 -6.78 -12.66
N LEU A 410 24.02 -6.04 -12.56
CA LEU A 410 23.18 -5.98 -11.37
C LEU A 410 21.87 -6.69 -11.71
N ILE A 411 21.57 -7.78 -11.02
CA ILE A 411 20.37 -8.57 -11.24
C ILE A 411 19.52 -8.53 -9.99
N ILE A 412 18.33 -7.96 -10.09
CA ILE A 412 17.40 -7.80 -8.97
C ILE A 412 16.26 -8.80 -9.16
N PHE A 413 16.08 -9.70 -8.19
CA PHE A 413 14.92 -10.58 -8.08
C PHE A 413 13.99 -10.04 -6.99
N HIS A 414 12.77 -9.69 -7.33
CA HIS A 414 11.74 -9.29 -6.41
C HIS A 414 10.66 -10.37 -6.35
N LEU A 415 10.63 -11.08 -5.25
CA LEU A 415 9.80 -12.26 -5.03
C LEU A 415 8.41 -11.90 -4.50
N ALA A 416 7.42 -12.74 -4.74
CA ALA A 416 6.14 -12.70 -4.04
C ALA A 416 6.24 -13.30 -2.63
N GLY A 417 7.26 -14.11 -2.39
CA GLY A 417 7.67 -14.61 -1.09
C GLY A 417 6.51 -15.12 -0.22
N GLN A 418 6.40 -14.58 0.99
CA GLN A 418 5.40 -14.94 1.99
C GLN A 418 4.23 -13.93 2.04
N HIS A 419 3.95 -13.20 0.96
CA HIS A 419 2.82 -12.27 0.90
C HIS A 419 1.51 -12.94 1.33
N VAL A 420 0.63 -12.21 2.00
CA VAL A 420 -0.67 -12.67 2.52
C VAL A 420 -1.44 -13.55 1.54
N SER A 421 -2.27 -14.47 2.05
CA SER A 421 -2.78 -15.67 1.37
C SER A 421 -1.71 -16.75 1.21
N TYR A 422 -1.00 -17.04 2.30
CA TYR A 422 0.16 -17.94 2.39
C TYR A 422 -0.08 -19.31 1.74
N ASN A 423 -1.33 -19.81 1.81
CA ASN A 423 -1.73 -21.08 1.17
C ASN A 423 -1.57 -21.09 -0.36
N THR A 424 -1.38 -19.93 -0.99
CA THR A 424 -1.13 -19.78 -2.43
C THR A 424 0.35 -19.56 -2.76
N ARG A 425 1.23 -19.51 -1.78
CA ARG A 425 2.67 -19.19 -1.95
C ARG A 425 3.56 -20.43 -2.06
N CYS A 426 3.01 -21.62 -1.81
CA CYS A 426 3.71 -22.89 -1.95
C CYS A 426 2.85 -23.85 -2.80
N PRO A 427 3.41 -24.50 -3.82
CA PRO A 427 2.73 -25.58 -4.54
C PRO A 427 2.28 -26.69 -3.58
N LYS A 428 1.12 -27.28 -3.84
CA LYS A 428 0.52 -28.27 -2.92
C LYS A 428 1.39 -29.50 -2.72
N ASP A 429 2.09 -29.93 -3.74
CA ASP A 429 3.00 -31.08 -3.75
C ASP A 429 4.37 -30.80 -3.11
N GLN A 430 4.66 -29.55 -2.79
CA GLN A 430 5.90 -29.12 -2.11
C GLN A 430 5.69 -28.70 -0.66
N ARG A 431 4.49 -28.87 -0.14
CA ARG A 431 4.17 -28.61 1.27
C ARG A 431 4.84 -29.64 2.16
N LYS A 432 5.43 -29.19 3.25
CA LYS A 432 6.15 -30.00 4.22
C LYS A 432 5.49 -30.01 5.60
N PHE A 433 4.87 -28.92 6.01
CA PHE A 433 4.33 -28.75 7.34
C PHE A 433 2.79 -28.86 7.33
N GLU A 434 2.26 -29.65 8.26
CA GLU A 434 0.83 -29.81 8.48
C GLU A 434 0.38 -29.03 9.74
N PRO A 435 -0.92 -28.72 9.89
CA PRO A 435 -1.43 -27.99 11.07
C PRO A 435 -1.09 -28.65 12.41
N ASP A 436 -1.00 -29.97 12.45
CA ASP A 436 -0.71 -30.73 13.67
C ASP A 436 0.78 -30.76 14.02
N ASP A 437 1.66 -30.31 13.13
CA ASP A 437 3.09 -30.12 13.41
C ASP A 437 3.36 -28.88 14.29
N ASN A 438 2.32 -28.09 14.55
CA ASN A 438 2.41 -26.91 15.39
C ASN A 438 2.04 -27.25 16.84
N ASP A 439 3.05 -27.34 17.73
CA ASP A 439 2.83 -27.43 19.19
C ASP A 439 2.43 -26.07 19.76
N ARG A 440 1.27 -25.56 19.33
CA ARG A 440 0.69 -24.28 19.72
C ARG A 440 -0.75 -24.49 20.22
N PRO A 441 -0.89 -24.98 21.48
CA PRO A 441 -2.21 -25.23 22.07
C PRO A 441 -3.03 -23.95 22.27
N ASP A 442 -2.39 -22.78 22.27
CA ASP A 442 -3.00 -21.47 22.34
C ASP A 442 -3.68 -21.04 21.03
N LEU A 443 -3.49 -21.80 19.93
CA LEU A 443 -4.08 -21.54 18.63
C LEU A 443 -5.22 -22.51 18.32
N ASN A 444 -6.29 -22.01 17.70
CA ASN A 444 -7.36 -22.85 17.17
C ASN A 444 -6.92 -23.53 15.83
N ALA A 445 -7.72 -24.50 15.37
CA ALA A 445 -7.41 -25.29 14.16
C ALA A 445 -7.19 -24.41 12.89
N ARG A 446 -7.95 -23.31 12.73
CA ARG A 446 -7.79 -22.39 11.62
C ARG A 446 -6.46 -21.64 11.72
N GLN A 447 -6.10 -21.16 12.89
CA GLN A 447 -4.85 -20.43 13.13
C GLN A 447 -3.64 -21.33 12.92
N ARG A 448 -3.67 -22.59 13.43
CA ARG A 448 -2.59 -23.57 13.16
C ARG A 448 -2.43 -23.86 11.67
N ARG A 449 -3.53 -23.93 10.92
CA ARG A 449 -3.46 -24.09 9.45
C ARG A 449 -2.78 -22.90 8.78
N ILE A 450 -3.15 -21.67 9.13
CA ILE A 450 -2.53 -20.44 8.59
C ILE A 450 -1.04 -20.40 8.92
N LEU A 451 -0.66 -20.79 10.13
CA LEU A 451 0.74 -20.86 10.55
C LEU A 451 1.52 -21.92 9.75
N SER A 452 0.95 -23.11 9.51
CA SER A 452 1.56 -24.11 8.64
C SER A 452 1.67 -23.64 7.19
N ASP A 453 0.66 -22.94 6.67
CA ASP A 453 0.72 -22.34 5.34
C ASP A 453 1.86 -21.32 5.24
N TYR A 454 2.10 -20.53 6.29
CA TYR A 454 3.21 -19.58 6.37
C TYR A 454 4.57 -20.31 6.41
N ASP A 455 4.75 -21.29 7.27
CA ASP A 455 5.97 -22.10 7.36
C ASP A 455 6.28 -22.82 6.02
N ASN A 456 5.25 -23.31 5.33
CA ASN A 456 5.38 -23.88 3.98
C ASN A 456 5.80 -22.84 2.95
N ALA A 457 5.30 -21.61 3.04
CA ALA A 457 5.72 -20.52 2.15
C ALA A 457 7.19 -20.15 2.39
N VAL A 458 7.65 -20.11 3.65
CA VAL A 458 9.06 -19.89 4.01
C VAL A 458 9.94 -21.01 3.46
N HIS A 459 9.54 -22.27 3.65
CA HIS A 459 10.29 -23.42 3.16
C HIS A 459 10.41 -23.47 1.62
N TYR A 460 9.33 -23.16 0.93
CA TYR A 460 9.34 -23.06 -0.53
C TYR A 460 10.23 -21.92 -1.02
N ASN A 461 10.14 -20.75 -0.35
CA ASN A 461 11.00 -19.60 -0.65
C ASN A 461 12.49 -19.92 -0.47
N ASP A 462 12.86 -20.68 0.57
CA ASP A 462 14.23 -21.18 0.78
C ASP A 462 14.75 -21.97 -0.45
N SER A 463 13.91 -22.86 -0.98
CA SER A 463 14.23 -23.61 -2.20
C SER A 463 14.42 -22.69 -3.42
N ILE A 464 13.56 -21.70 -3.62
CA ILE A 464 13.66 -20.74 -4.73
C ILE A 464 14.94 -19.92 -4.62
N VAL A 465 15.22 -19.38 -3.43
CA VAL A 465 16.42 -18.59 -3.17
C VAL A 465 17.69 -19.42 -3.41
N ASN A 466 17.71 -20.66 -2.96
CA ASN A 466 18.83 -21.58 -3.26
C ASN A 466 18.99 -21.84 -4.76
N GLN A 467 17.90 -21.99 -5.52
CA GLN A 467 17.97 -22.12 -6.96
C GLN A 467 18.54 -20.86 -7.62
N ILE A 468 18.18 -19.66 -7.13
CA ILE A 468 18.79 -18.41 -7.62
C ILE A 468 20.30 -18.42 -7.33
N VAL A 469 20.72 -18.75 -6.10
CA VAL A 469 22.15 -18.84 -5.75
C VAL A 469 22.90 -19.80 -6.69
N LYS A 470 22.34 -20.97 -6.99
CA LYS A 470 22.94 -21.96 -7.91
C LYS A 470 23.14 -21.44 -9.33
N LEU A 471 22.34 -20.50 -9.82
CA LEU A 471 22.55 -19.88 -11.14
C LEU A 471 23.91 -19.16 -11.24
N PHE A 472 24.50 -18.79 -10.10
CA PHE A 472 25.71 -17.97 -10.03
C PHE A 472 26.89 -18.66 -9.32
N GLU A 473 26.76 -19.92 -8.91
CA GLU A 473 27.78 -20.62 -8.10
C GLU A 473 29.14 -20.72 -8.80
N ASP A 474 29.15 -20.86 -10.13
CA ASP A 474 30.36 -20.95 -10.96
C ASP A 474 30.84 -19.60 -11.49
N GLN A 475 30.14 -18.52 -11.17
CA GLN A 475 30.46 -17.18 -11.63
C GLN A 475 31.24 -16.41 -10.55
N ASP A 476 31.89 -15.31 -10.93
CA ASP A 476 32.41 -14.31 -10.00
C ASP A 476 31.23 -13.45 -9.54
N ALA A 477 30.57 -13.87 -8.46
CA ALA A 477 29.27 -13.37 -8.07
C ALA A 477 29.08 -13.25 -6.55
N ILE A 478 28.34 -12.21 -6.16
CA ILE A 478 27.88 -11.96 -4.80
C ILE A 478 26.36 -11.82 -4.79
N VAL A 479 25.69 -12.47 -3.85
CA VAL A 479 24.24 -12.41 -3.66
C VAL A 479 23.92 -11.77 -2.33
N ILE A 480 23.08 -10.76 -2.34
CA ILE A 480 22.53 -10.09 -1.17
C ILE A 480 21.05 -10.44 -1.08
N TYR A 481 20.59 -10.93 0.06
CA TYR A 481 19.20 -11.22 0.34
C TYR A 481 18.67 -10.37 1.48
N MET A 482 17.50 -9.80 1.27
CA MET A 482 16.65 -9.24 2.32
C MET A 482 15.19 -9.35 1.88
N PRO A 483 14.23 -9.59 2.78
CA PRO A 483 12.83 -9.28 2.51
C PRO A 483 12.60 -7.78 2.70
N ASP A 484 11.48 -7.32 2.24
CA ASP A 484 11.05 -5.94 2.43
C ASP A 484 10.70 -5.65 3.90
N HIS A 485 9.92 -6.50 4.56
CA HIS A 485 9.54 -6.38 5.99
C HIS A 485 9.23 -7.75 6.59
N GLY A 486 8.98 -7.74 7.90
CA GLY A 486 8.51 -8.90 8.65
C GLY A 486 6.98 -9.10 8.57
N GLU A 487 6.46 -10.02 9.40
CA GLU A 487 5.05 -10.41 9.40
C GLU A 487 4.65 -10.97 10.77
N GLU A 488 3.48 -10.61 11.31
CA GLU A 488 2.97 -11.24 12.52
C GLU A 488 2.41 -12.65 12.23
N CYS A 489 2.78 -13.62 13.07
CA CYS A 489 2.39 -15.01 12.95
C CYS A 489 1.81 -15.57 14.27
N PHE A 490 0.82 -14.89 14.86
CA PHE A 490 0.11 -15.28 16.08
C PHE A 490 0.92 -15.22 17.38
N ASP A 491 2.05 -14.53 17.46
CA ASP A 491 2.91 -14.52 18.64
C ASP A 491 2.48 -13.52 19.72
N GLY A 492 1.55 -12.63 19.41
CA GLY A 492 1.00 -11.68 20.36
C GLY A 492 -0.10 -12.24 21.29
N LYS A 493 -0.49 -11.45 22.30
CA LYS A 493 -1.66 -11.72 23.15
C LYS A 493 -2.95 -11.73 22.30
N VAL A 494 -3.07 -10.79 21.38
CA VAL A 494 -4.08 -10.81 20.32
C VAL A 494 -3.52 -11.71 19.22
N LYS A 495 -4.22 -12.81 18.92
CA LYS A 495 -3.77 -13.77 17.92
C LYS A 495 -4.07 -13.24 16.52
N PHE A 496 -3.16 -12.45 15.99
CA PHE A 496 -3.21 -11.81 14.68
C PHE A 496 -2.17 -12.42 13.73
N PHE A 497 -2.41 -12.37 12.46
CA PHE A 497 -1.45 -12.68 11.38
C PHE A 497 -1.53 -11.58 10.31
N GLY A 498 -0.43 -11.36 9.63
CA GLY A 498 -0.32 -10.26 8.70
C GLY A 498 0.42 -9.06 9.29
N ARG A 499 0.03 -7.86 8.96
CA ARG A 499 0.65 -6.63 9.43
C ARG A 499 -0.36 -5.72 10.10
N MET A 500 -0.05 -5.30 11.30
CA MET A 500 -0.85 -4.29 11.98
C MET A 500 -0.42 -2.89 11.52
N HIS A 501 -1.36 -2.16 10.93
CA HIS A 501 -1.14 -0.76 10.56
C HIS A 501 -1.38 0.18 11.75
N SER A 502 -1.00 -0.26 12.97
CA SER A 502 -1.16 0.54 14.19
C SER A 502 -0.19 1.71 14.23
N ALA A 503 -0.66 2.82 14.80
CA ALA A 503 0.18 3.96 15.15
C ALA A 503 1.10 3.67 16.34
N GLN A 504 0.71 2.72 17.19
CA GLN A 504 1.47 2.33 18.38
C GLN A 504 2.28 1.09 18.07
N ILE A 505 3.60 1.25 18.01
CA ILE A 505 4.56 0.16 17.82
C ILE A 505 5.17 -0.11 19.18
N ASP A 506 4.87 -1.27 19.75
CA ASP A 506 5.55 -1.82 20.91
C ASP A 506 6.76 -2.70 20.50
N ALA A 507 7.52 -3.15 21.48
CA ALA A 507 8.72 -3.97 21.25
C ALA A 507 8.37 -5.29 20.52
N ARG A 508 7.22 -5.90 20.82
CA ARG A 508 6.78 -7.14 20.17
C ARG A 508 6.44 -6.91 18.70
N LEU A 509 5.61 -5.91 18.42
CA LEU A 509 5.25 -5.57 17.04
C LEU A 509 6.48 -5.21 16.21
N ALA A 510 7.41 -4.46 16.81
CA ALA A 510 8.66 -4.11 16.16
C ALA A 510 9.50 -5.36 15.83
N ARG A 511 9.54 -6.34 16.75
CA ARG A 511 10.24 -7.61 16.55
C ARG A 511 9.63 -8.45 15.42
N GLU A 512 8.31 -8.52 15.33
CA GLU A 512 7.65 -9.38 14.33
C GLU A 512 7.61 -8.75 12.93
N GLU A 513 7.37 -7.44 12.84
CA GLU A 513 7.14 -6.77 11.56
C GLU A 513 8.36 -6.04 10.99
N PHE A 514 9.40 -5.79 11.79
CA PHE A 514 10.58 -5.03 11.35
C PHE A 514 11.89 -5.80 11.41
N ASP A 515 12.06 -6.79 12.32
CA ASP A 515 13.21 -7.68 12.29
C ASP A 515 13.12 -8.61 11.09
N ILE A 516 14.13 -8.55 10.25
CA ILE A 516 14.16 -9.32 9.00
C ILE A 516 15.41 -10.17 8.86
N PRO A 517 15.34 -11.32 8.18
CA PRO A 517 16.55 -12.03 7.76
C PRO A 517 17.32 -11.19 6.73
N PHE A 518 18.63 -11.13 6.90
CA PHE A 518 19.56 -10.50 5.97
C PHE A 518 20.83 -11.31 5.90
N TRP A 519 21.28 -11.61 4.71
CA TRP A 519 22.54 -12.32 4.52
C TRP A 519 23.21 -11.98 3.19
N ILE A 520 24.52 -12.23 3.13
CA ILE A 520 25.33 -12.10 1.93
C ILE A 520 26.00 -13.45 1.66
N TRP A 521 25.81 -13.94 0.44
CA TRP A 521 26.49 -15.13 -0.06
C TRP A 521 27.51 -14.72 -1.13
N CYS A 522 28.67 -15.37 -1.09
CA CYS A 522 29.72 -15.22 -2.09
C CYS A 522 29.95 -16.56 -2.81
N SER A 523 30.08 -16.57 -4.12
CA SER A 523 30.58 -17.75 -4.81
C SER A 523 32.03 -18.03 -4.36
N HIS A 524 32.46 -19.28 -4.48
CA HIS A 524 33.85 -19.61 -4.18
C HIS A 524 34.85 -18.79 -5.02
N LYS A 525 34.52 -18.58 -6.29
CA LYS A 525 35.31 -17.77 -7.22
C LYS A 525 35.40 -16.30 -6.77
N TYR A 526 34.27 -15.75 -6.27
CA TYR A 526 34.24 -14.39 -5.72
C TYR A 526 35.11 -14.29 -4.45
N ALA A 527 34.94 -15.19 -3.50
CA ALA A 527 35.68 -15.17 -2.24
C ALA A 527 37.21 -15.26 -2.46
N VAL A 528 37.64 -16.06 -3.46
CA VAL A 528 39.07 -16.17 -3.83
C VAL A 528 39.59 -14.91 -4.52
N ARG A 529 38.79 -14.26 -5.35
CA ARG A 529 39.20 -13.07 -6.11
C ARG A 529 39.12 -11.78 -5.30
N HIS A 530 38.19 -11.73 -4.34
CA HIS A 530 37.89 -10.55 -3.54
C HIS A 530 37.99 -10.87 -2.01
N PRO A 531 39.13 -11.40 -1.52
CA PRO A 531 39.25 -11.86 -0.16
C PRO A 531 39.03 -10.73 0.85
N GLU A 532 39.43 -9.51 0.52
CA GLU A 532 39.23 -8.32 1.37
C GLU A 532 37.75 -8.05 1.63
N VAL A 533 36.94 -8.08 0.58
CA VAL A 533 35.48 -7.87 0.68
C VAL A 533 34.83 -9.01 1.44
N PHE A 534 35.28 -10.26 1.21
CA PHE A 534 34.78 -11.41 1.95
C PHE A 534 35.07 -11.28 3.45
N ASP A 535 36.29 -10.89 3.83
CA ASP A 535 36.67 -10.67 5.22
C ASP A 535 35.89 -9.50 5.87
N GLU A 536 35.61 -8.42 5.11
CA GLU A 536 34.77 -7.32 5.58
C GLU A 536 33.34 -7.80 5.87
N ILE A 537 32.76 -8.65 5.01
CA ILE A 537 31.45 -9.25 5.22
C ILE A 537 31.43 -10.09 6.50
N VAL A 538 32.43 -10.94 6.69
CA VAL A 538 32.55 -11.77 7.90
C VAL A 538 32.63 -10.91 9.16
N ARG A 539 33.40 -9.82 9.14
CA ARG A 539 33.52 -8.90 10.29
C ARG A 539 32.25 -8.11 10.58
N ALA A 540 31.44 -7.83 9.56
CA ALA A 540 30.25 -6.99 9.67
C ALA A 540 29.00 -7.71 10.18
N ARG A 541 29.01 -9.06 10.29
CA ARG A 541 27.83 -9.90 10.59
C ARG A 541 27.02 -9.51 11.84
N SER A 542 27.67 -8.92 12.85
CA SER A 542 27.03 -8.50 14.10
C SER A 542 26.71 -7.01 14.14
N ARG A 543 27.05 -6.24 13.10
CA ARG A 543 26.76 -4.80 13.04
C ARG A 543 25.26 -4.56 12.88
N ARG A 544 24.78 -3.48 13.47
CA ARG A 544 23.38 -3.04 13.38
C ARG A 544 23.12 -2.40 12.02
N LEU A 545 22.07 -2.84 11.32
CA LEU A 545 21.68 -2.30 10.02
C LEU A 545 20.18 -1.95 10.01
N MET A 546 19.81 -0.86 9.36
CA MET A 546 18.49 -0.65 8.80
C MET A 546 18.60 -0.60 7.29
N THR A 547 17.67 -1.26 6.57
CA THR A 547 17.84 -1.55 5.14
C THR A 547 17.73 -0.34 4.21
N ASP A 548 17.37 0.82 4.71
CA ASP A 548 17.48 2.11 4.01
C ASP A 548 18.93 2.45 3.60
N ALA A 549 19.91 1.83 4.24
CA ALA A 549 21.33 2.02 3.95
C ALA A 549 21.91 0.99 2.93
N VAL A 550 21.13 -0.01 2.52
CA VAL A 550 21.54 -1.04 1.55
C VAL A 550 22.03 -0.46 0.21
N PRO A 551 21.47 0.61 -0.35
CA PRO A 551 22.02 1.23 -1.56
C PRO A 551 23.50 1.59 -1.47
N HIS A 552 23.97 2.08 -0.32
CA HIS A 552 25.39 2.40 -0.10
C HIS A 552 26.30 1.16 -0.06
N LEU A 553 25.80 0.04 0.48
CA LEU A 553 26.46 -1.25 0.37
C LEU A 553 26.60 -1.69 -1.09
N LEU A 554 25.51 -1.61 -1.88
CA LEU A 554 25.51 -2.00 -3.29
C LEU A 554 26.49 -1.16 -4.11
N LEU A 555 26.51 0.18 -3.93
CA LEU A 555 27.48 1.05 -4.60
C LEU A 555 28.93 0.68 -4.27
N TYR A 556 29.20 0.37 -2.99
CA TYR A 556 30.53 -0.06 -2.55
C TYR A 556 30.96 -1.37 -3.20
N LEU A 557 30.08 -2.38 -3.21
CA LEU A 557 30.33 -3.67 -3.85
C LEU A 557 30.58 -3.52 -5.36
N ALA A 558 29.89 -2.62 -6.01
CA ALA A 558 30.11 -2.30 -7.41
C ALA A 558 31.43 -1.53 -7.67
N GLY A 559 31.97 -0.88 -6.64
CA GLY A 559 33.09 0.05 -6.79
C GLY A 559 32.71 1.34 -7.50
N ILE A 560 31.47 1.80 -7.30
CA ILE A 560 30.96 3.04 -7.88
C ILE A 560 31.30 4.21 -6.95
N HIS A 561 31.99 5.22 -7.51
CA HIS A 561 32.31 6.47 -6.85
C HIS A 561 31.38 7.56 -7.37
N THR A 562 30.66 8.19 -6.46
CA THR A 562 29.70 9.28 -6.73
C THR A 562 29.59 10.16 -5.49
N LYS A 563 29.24 11.45 -5.68
CA LYS A 563 29.01 12.38 -4.57
C LYS A 563 27.88 11.93 -3.61
N ASN A 564 26.99 11.05 -4.07
CA ASN A 564 25.87 10.53 -3.28
C ASN A 564 26.23 9.25 -2.50
N TYR A 565 27.47 8.74 -2.61
CA TYR A 565 27.93 7.63 -1.81
C TYR A 565 28.49 8.09 -0.46
N HIS A 566 27.95 7.55 0.62
CA HIS A 566 28.35 7.89 1.97
C HIS A 566 28.87 6.64 2.70
N PRO A 567 30.21 6.53 2.96
CA PRO A 567 30.80 5.35 3.59
C PRO A 567 30.31 5.13 5.03
N GLU A 568 29.78 6.17 5.69
CA GLU A 568 29.14 6.08 7.03
C GLU A 568 27.84 5.28 7.03
N TYR A 569 27.22 5.02 5.87
CA TYR A 569 26.04 4.19 5.71
C TYR A 569 26.37 2.80 5.13
N ASN A 570 27.58 2.58 4.66
CA ASN A 570 28.01 1.26 4.19
C ASN A 570 28.45 0.38 5.36
N ILE A 571 27.68 -0.69 5.64
CA ILE A 571 27.90 -1.61 6.76
C ILE A 571 29.29 -2.30 6.72
N LEU A 572 29.91 -2.43 5.55
CA LEU A 572 31.25 -3.03 5.41
C LEU A 572 32.36 -2.02 5.69
N SER A 573 32.07 -0.73 5.66
CA SER A 573 33.08 0.32 5.84
C SER A 573 33.59 0.39 7.27
N ASP A 574 34.88 0.72 7.44
CA ASP A 574 35.47 1.07 8.74
C ASP A 574 34.93 2.40 9.29
N ARG A 575 34.34 3.23 8.41
CA ARG A 575 33.71 4.50 8.77
C ARG A 575 32.21 4.35 9.06
N TYR A 576 31.69 3.12 9.09
CA TYR A 576 30.28 2.87 9.33
C TYR A 576 29.78 3.45 10.64
N HIS A 577 28.71 4.25 10.59
CA HIS A 577 28.11 4.86 11.77
C HIS A 577 27.13 3.91 12.46
N GLU A 578 27.66 2.91 13.16
CA GLU A 578 26.88 1.85 13.79
C GLU A 578 25.87 2.37 14.84
N LYS A 579 26.13 3.53 15.45
CA LYS A 579 25.26 4.14 16.47
C LYS A 579 24.16 5.03 15.87
N ARG A 580 24.00 5.05 14.54
CA ARG A 580 22.91 5.77 13.90
C ARG A 580 21.56 5.30 14.48
N SER A 581 20.66 6.23 14.84
CA SER A 581 19.29 5.89 15.22
C SER A 581 18.57 5.17 14.08
N ARG A 582 17.93 4.06 14.39
CA ARG A 582 17.11 3.31 13.46
C ARG A 582 15.64 3.68 13.68
N VAL A 583 15.19 4.69 12.94
CA VAL A 583 13.84 5.27 13.09
C VAL A 583 12.87 4.57 12.12
N ILE A 584 12.04 3.69 12.65
CA ILE A 584 11.02 2.98 11.90
C ILE A 584 9.76 3.83 11.75
N LYS A 585 9.06 3.69 10.62
CA LYS A 585 7.88 4.49 10.23
C LYS A 585 8.10 6.00 10.40
N ALA A 586 9.34 6.45 10.22
CA ALA A 586 9.79 7.85 10.37
C ALA A 586 9.51 8.51 11.74
N THR A 587 9.09 7.76 12.76
CA THR A 587 8.67 8.32 14.05
C THR A 587 9.14 7.58 15.28
N VAL A 588 9.40 6.28 15.18
CA VAL A 588 9.70 5.43 16.34
C VAL A 588 11.18 4.98 16.30
N ASP A 589 11.95 5.35 17.30
CA ASP A 589 13.33 4.86 17.45
C ASP A 589 13.29 3.40 17.92
N TYR A 590 13.58 2.47 17.00
CA TYR A 590 13.57 1.03 17.25
C TYR A 590 14.46 0.62 18.43
N ASP A 591 15.63 1.23 18.54
CA ASP A 591 16.62 0.87 19.56
C ASP A 591 16.21 1.29 20.98
N LYS A 592 15.18 2.14 21.11
CA LYS A 592 14.61 2.54 22.42
C LYS A 592 13.41 1.69 22.84
N LEU A 593 12.89 0.82 21.97
CA LEU A 593 11.73 -0.03 22.29
C LEU A 593 12.06 -1.19 23.23
N GLY A 594 13.33 -1.53 23.42
CA GLY A 594 13.74 -2.68 24.24
C GLY A 594 13.38 -4.02 23.61
N VAL A 595 13.48 -4.13 22.29
CA VAL A 595 13.22 -5.37 21.56
C VAL A 595 14.25 -6.42 21.99
N GLU A 596 13.77 -7.59 22.43
CA GLU A 596 14.62 -8.75 22.73
C GLU A 596 15.18 -9.32 21.42
N LYS A 597 16.51 -9.52 21.39
CA LYS A 597 17.26 -10.00 20.22
C LYS A 597 17.41 -11.50 20.18
#